data_297c1827ae5f1a5a927c38d531b76ec6
#
_entry.id   297c1827ae5f1a5a927c38d531b76ec6
#
_cell.length_a   1.000
_cell.length_b   1.000
_cell.length_c   1.000
_cell.angle_alpha   90.00
_cell.angle_beta   90.00
_cell.angle_gamma   90.00
#
_symmetry.space_group_name_H-M   'P 1'
#
loop_
_entity.id
_entity.type
_entity.pdbx_description
1 polymer ?
#
loop_
_entity_poly.entity_id
_entity_poly.type
_entity_poly.pdbx_seq_one_letter_code
_entity_poly.pdbx_strand_id
1 'polypeptide(L)'
;MRMLRGLVAAALLLPAFAQANEATIRDVHDAPAVRGSIIANLLEKHDNPFVLYPYESNYLLYTLTSDLNKEAIESYNWSDNAKKDEVKFQISLAFPLWRGIAGDNSVLGVSYTQRSWWQLSNRGESSPFRETNYEPQIFLGWATDYSFAGWTLRDVELGLNHQSNGRSDPTSRSWNRVYARLMAQNGNFMAEIKPWFRLSESESSDDNPDITKYMGYYRAKLGYQAGNSIFSIQGNYNWNTGYGGAELGWSYPITEHVRFYTQVFSGYGESLIDYNHRQTRVGVGVTLNDLF
;
A
#
# COMPACT_ATOMS: atom_id res chain seq x y z
N MET A 1 -22.66 22.77 -2.70
CA MET A 1 -21.79 23.33 -3.73
C MET A 1 -20.72 24.25 -3.12
N ARG A 2 -19.99 23.76 -2.06
CA ARG A 2 -18.94 24.55 -1.35
C ARG A 2 -17.67 23.73 -1.03
N MET A 3 -17.49 22.53 -1.56
CA MET A 3 -16.35 21.63 -1.23
C MET A 3 -15.30 21.42 -2.34
N LEU A 4 -15.40 22.15 -3.47
CA LEU A 4 -14.43 21.97 -4.58
C LEU A 4 -13.32 23.04 -4.64
N ARG A 5 -13.28 24.00 -3.70
CA ARG A 5 -12.29 25.10 -3.74
C ARG A 5 -10.98 24.86 -2.98
N GLY A 6 -10.87 23.76 -2.22
CA GLY A 6 -9.67 23.45 -1.42
C GLY A 6 -8.60 22.61 -2.12
N LEU A 7 -8.93 21.91 -3.19
CA LEU A 7 -8.03 20.95 -3.85
C LEU A 7 -7.15 21.55 -4.96
N VAL A 8 -7.42 22.78 -5.40
CA VAL A 8 -6.69 23.41 -6.52
C VAL A 8 -5.40 24.11 -6.07
N ALA A 9 -5.26 24.45 -4.78
CA ALA A 9 -4.10 25.20 -4.29
C ALA A 9 -2.83 24.36 -4.08
N ALA A 10 -2.92 23.03 -3.94
CA ALA A 10 -1.77 22.16 -3.75
C ALA A 10 -1.04 21.77 -5.05
N ALA A 11 -1.68 21.95 -6.20
CA ALA A 11 -1.11 21.56 -7.50
C ALA A 11 -0.20 22.63 -8.15
N LEU A 12 -0.13 23.85 -7.60
CA LEU A 12 0.58 24.98 -8.20
C LEU A 12 1.98 25.27 -7.66
N LEU A 13 2.49 24.47 -6.70
CA LEU A 13 3.85 24.64 -6.14
C LEU A 13 4.91 23.72 -6.74
N LEU A 14 4.59 22.94 -7.77
CA LEU A 14 5.48 21.91 -8.34
C LEU A 14 6.49 22.33 -9.42
N PRO A 15 6.49 23.52 -10.06
CA PRO A 15 7.48 23.81 -11.10
C PRO A 15 8.82 24.39 -10.60
N ALA A 16 8.96 24.77 -9.33
CA ALA A 16 10.14 25.54 -8.91
C ALA A 16 11.38 24.71 -8.55
N PHE A 17 11.26 23.39 -8.38
CA PHE A 17 12.39 22.51 -8.02
C PHE A 17 12.99 21.72 -9.19
N ALA A 18 12.45 21.83 -10.39
CA ALA A 18 12.86 21.05 -11.55
C ALA A 18 14.13 21.58 -12.27
N GLN A 19 14.72 22.69 -11.84
CA GLN A 19 15.87 23.31 -12.51
C GLN A 19 17.21 23.21 -11.77
N ALA A 20 17.31 22.47 -10.70
CA ALA A 20 18.57 22.29 -10.00
C ALA A 20 19.33 21.05 -10.52
N ASN A 21 20.36 21.29 -11.32
CA ASN A 21 21.44 20.37 -11.66
C ASN A 21 21.14 19.15 -12.56
N GLU A 22 20.91 19.38 -13.85
CA GLU A 22 20.90 18.32 -14.87
C GLU A 22 22.25 17.60 -15.06
N ALA A 23 23.36 18.14 -14.62
CA ALA A 23 24.71 17.64 -14.95
C ALA A 23 25.25 16.56 -13.99
N THR A 24 24.70 16.43 -12.78
CA THR A 24 25.21 15.46 -11.77
C THR A 24 24.27 14.25 -11.61
N ILE A 25 23.10 14.31 -12.22
CA ILE A 25 22.07 13.27 -12.08
C ILE A 25 22.14 12.24 -13.22
N ARG A 26 22.87 12.51 -14.29
CA ARG A 26 22.89 11.64 -15.49
C ARG A 26 23.52 10.26 -15.29
N ASP A 27 24.31 10.03 -14.26
CA ASP A 27 24.97 8.75 -14.00
C ASP A 27 24.24 7.85 -12.97
N VAL A 28 23.15 8.33 -12.37
CA VAL A 28 22.30 7.53 -11.44
C VAL A 28 21.19 6.76 -12.19
N HIS A 29 21.26 6.67 -13.49
CA HIS A 29 20.13 6.77 -14.38
C HIS A 29 19.61 5.57 -15.11
N ASP A 30 20.04 4.38 -14.87
CA ASP A 30 19.44 3.20 -15.47
C ASP A 30 18.74 2.26 -14.48
N ALA A 31 18.33 2.77 -13.34
CA ALA A 31 17.40 2.02 -12.51
C ALA A 31 16.04 2.02 -13.19
N PRO A 32 15.60 0.92 -13.75
CA PRO A 32 14.32 0.79 -14.40
C PRO A 32 13.20 0.88 -13.37
N ALA A 33 12.47 1.95 -13.39
CA ALA A 33 11.53 2.32 -12.35
C ALA A 33 10.19 1.58 -12.42
N VAL A 34 9.74 1.17 -13.59
CA VAL A 34 8.52 0.33 -13.71
C VAL A 34 8.94 -1.02 -14.23
N ARG A 35 9.06 -1.98 -13.36
CA ARG A 35 9.63 -3.25 -13.73
C ARG A 35 8.85 -4.42 -13.30
N GLY A 36 8.44 -5.08 -14.27
CA GLY A 36 8.39 -6.52 -14.24
C GLY A 36 7.36 -7.08 -13.28
N SER A 37 7.01 -8.26 -13.57
CA SER A 37 6.20 -9.16 -12.79
C SER A 37 6.85 -9.42 -11.42
N ILE A 38 6.13 -9.22 -10.33
CA ILE A 38 6.53 -9.66 -8.99
C ILE A 38 6.74 -11.17 -9.00
N ILE A 39 5.88 -11.89 -9.71
CA ILE A 39 5.96 -13.35 -9.84
C ILE A 39 7.22 -13.77 -10.62
N ALA A 40 7.60 -13.04 -11.68
CA ALA A 40 8.84 -13.32 -12.39
C ALA A 40 10.07 -13.14 -11.48
N ASN A 41 10.10 -12.08 -10.66
CA ASN A 41 11.17 -11.90 -9.68
C ASN A 41 11.25 -13.07 -8.68
N LEU A 42 10.10 -13.57 -8.20
CA LEU A 42 10.04 -14.72 -7.29
C LEU A 42 10.49 -16.02 -7.98
N LEU A 43 10.39 -16.11 -9.31
CA LEU A 43 10.84 -17.26 -10.10
C LEU A 43 12.36 -17.25 -10.35
N GLU A 44 13.01 -16.09 -10.22
CA GLU A 44 14.47 -16.02 -10.35
C GLU A 44 15.16 -16.91 -9.32
N LYS A 45 16.16 -17.66 -9.79
CA LYS A 45 16.98 -18.51 -8.92
C LYS A 45 18.23 -17.76 -8.52
N HIS A 46 18.50 -17.74 -7.22
CA HIS A 46 19.72 -17.18 -6.64
C HIS A 46 20.49 -18.27 -5.93
N ASP A 47 21.82 -18.12 -5.84
CA ASP A 47 22.68 -19.01 -5.07
C ASP A 47 22.32 -19.01 -3.58
N ASN A 48 21.86 -17.86 -3.06
CA ASN A 48 21.32 -17.75 -1.70
C ASN A 48 19.84 -18.17 -1.69
N PRO A 49 19.46 -19.24 -0.97
CA PRO A 49 18.08 -19.70 -0.90
C PRO A 49 17.17 -18.79 -0.04
N PHE A 50 17.72 -17.84 0.72
CA PHE A 50 16.99 -16.98 1.65
C PHE A 50 16.83 -15.55 1.12
N VAL A 51 16.66 -15.38 -0.19
CA VAL A 51 16.39 -14.05 -0.76
C VAL A 51 14.94 -13.66 -0.50
N LEU A 52 14.76 -12.50 0.13
CA LEU A 52 13.46 -11.86 0.31
C LEU A 52 13.25 -10.83 -0.79
N TYR A 53 12.06 -10.81 -1.34
CA TYR A 53 11.68 -9.90 -2.42
C TYR A 53 10.69 -8.86 -1.90
N PRO A 54 10.77 -7.60 -2.34
CA PRO A 54 9.69 -6.64 -2.06
C PRO A 54 8.40 -7.12 -2.72
N TYR A 55 7.27 -6.96 -1.99
CA TYR A 55 5.95 -7.39 -2.47
C TYR A 55 5.00 -6.21 -2.68
N GLU A 56 4.92 -5.29 -1.74
CA GLU A 56 4.30 -3.97 -1.84
C GLU A 56 5.38 -2.91 -1.62
N SER A 57 5.05 -1.62 -1.71
CA SER A 57 6.00 -0.53 -1.47
C SER A 57 6.54 -0.55 -0.03
N ASN A 58 7.84 -0.30 0.13
CA ASN A 58 8.51 -0.19 1.43
C ASN A 58 8.86 1.27 1.68
N TYR A 59 8.18 1.92 2.61
CA TYR A 59 8.32 3.36 2.83
C TYR A 59 8.34 3.76 4.30
N LEU A 60 8.90 4.94 4.56
CA LEU A 60 8.88 5.65 5.84
C LEU A 60 8.46 7.09 5.59
N LEU A 61 7.35 7.52 6.20
CA LEU A 61 6.75 8.84 6.02
C LEU A 61 6.52 9.53 7.35
N TYR A 62 6.83 10.80 7.44
CA TYR A 62 6.24 11.68 8.44
C TYR A 62 4.89 12.17 7.90
N THR A 63 3.83 11.97 8.67
CA THR A 63 2.46 12.20 8.21
C THR A 63 1.68 13.10 9.16
N LEU A 64 0.68 13.78 8.60
CA LEU A 64 -0.28 14.60 9.35
C LEU A 64 -1.71 14.24 8.91
N THR A 65 -2.57 13.87 9.87
CA THR A 65 -4.00 13.63 9.59
C THR A 65 -4.84 14.86 9.86
N SER A 66 -5.87 15.07 9.04
CA SER A 66 -6.89 16.10 9.25
C SER A 66 -7.72 15.83 10.51
N ASP A 67 -8.01 14.55 10.74
CA ASP A 67 -8.86 14.10 11.85
C ASP A 67 -8.35 12.76 12.41
N LEU A 68 -8.10 12.73 13.70
CA LEU A 68 -7.67 11.53 14.41
C LEU A 68 -8.89 10.87 15.04
N ASN A 69 -9.07 9.58 14.77
CA ASN A 69 -10.14 8.76 15.33
C ASN A 69 -9.88 8.49 16.82
N LYS A 70 -10.22 9.48 17.66
CA LYS A 70 -10.02 9.39 19.12
C LYS A 70 -10.96 8.36 19.75
N GLU A 71 -12.16 8.21 19.22
CA GLU A 71 -13.15 7.23 19.70
C GLU A 71 -12.59 5.80 19.61
N ALA A 72 -11.97 5.46 18.47
CA ALA A 72 -11.41 4.11 18.27
C ALA A 72 -10.24 3.78 19.22
N ILE A 73 -9.58 4.79 19.79
CA ILE A 73 -8.45 4.62 20.71
C ILE A 73 -8.78 5.08 22.15
N GLU A 74 -10.05 5.28 22.46
CA GLU A 74 -10.48 5.79 23.79
C GLU A 74 -9.98 4.92 24.94
N SER A 75 -9.89 3.61 24.73
CA SER A 75 -9.36 2.65 25.72
C SER A 75 -7.85 2.75 25.96
N TYR A 76 -7.11 3.52 25.15
CA TYR A 76 -5.68 3.71 25.36
C TYR A 76 -5.47 4.77 26.45
N ASN A 77 -4.62 4.47 27.42
CA ASN A 77 -4.31 5.37 28.54
C ASN A 77 -3.67 6.72 28.14
N TRP A 78 -3.29 6.87 26.87
CA TRP A 78 -2.70 8.06 26.27
C TRP A 78 -3.58 8.73 25.20
N SER A 79 -4.82 8.27 25.00
CA SER A 79 -5.72 8.75 23.93
C SER A 79 -5.97 10.26 23.97
N ASP A 80 -6.08 10.84 25.16
CA ASP A 80 -6.29 12.28 25.35
C ASP A 80 -5.12 13.12 24.80
N ASN A 81 -3.91 12.58 24.90
CA ASN A 81 -2.67 13.21 24.45
C ASN A 81 -2.24 12.79 23.03
N ALA A 82 -3.08 12.03 22.33
CA ALA A 82 -2.79 11.55 20.98
C ALA A 82 -2.57 12.71 20.01
N LYS A 83 -1.53 12.58 19.17
CA LYS A 83 -1.10 13.59 18.19
C LYS A 83 -1.66 13.30 16.81
N LYS A 84 -1.88 14.35 16.01
CA LYS A 84 -2.27 14.23 14.61
C LYS A 84 -1.11 13.89 13.67
N ASP A 85 0.12 14.14 14.11
CA ASP A 85 1.34 13.79 13.40
C ASP A 85 1.83 12.39 13.82
N GLU A 86 2.18 11.58 12.83
CA GLU A 86 2.65 10.21 13.03
C GLU A 86 3.75 9.89 12.02
N VAL A 87 4.63 9.00 12.40
CA VAL A 87 5.48 8.29 11.44
C VAL A 87 4.71 7.08 10.94
N LYS A 88 4.36 7.08 9.65
CA LYS A 88 3.73 5.96 8.95
C LYS A 88 4.80 5.21 8.17
N PHE A 89 4.90 3.90 8.37
CA PHE A 89 5.79 3.09 7.57
C PHE A 89 5.15 1.78 7.14
N GLN A 90 5.64 1.25 6.04
CA GLN A 90 5.27 -0.05 5.52
C GLN A 90 6.51 -0.86 5.21
N ILE A 91 6.49 -2.12 5.64
CA ILE A 91 7.44 -3.16 5.27
C ILE A 91 6.65 -4.26 4.59
N SER A 92 7.06 -4.64 3.38
CA SER A 92 6.37 -5.67 2.61
C SER A 92 7.35 -6.53 1.84
N LEU A 93 7.34 -7.83 2.16
CA LEU A 93 8.28 -8.81 1.65
C LEU A 93 7.53 -10.07 1.19
N ALA A 94 8.11 -10.75 0.21
CA ALA A 94 7.64 -12.05 -0.25
C ALA A 94 8.77 -13.07 -0.31
N PHE A 95 8.40 -14.34 -0.20
CA PHE A 95 9.32 -15.46 -0.29
C PHE A 95 8.69 -16.59 -1.12
N PRO A 96 9.40 -17.14 -2.13
CA PRO A 96 8.93 -18.29 -2.90
C PRO A 96 9.12 -19.59 -2.11
N LEU A 97 8.03 -20.31 -1.88
CA LEU A 97 8.06 -21.63 -1.24
C LEU A 97 8.35 -22.75 -2.25
N TRP A 98 7.71 -22.67 -3.43
CA TRP A 98 7.84 -23.69 -4.46
C TRP A 98 7.69 -23.07 -5.86
N ARG A 99 8.74 -23.14 -6.67
CA ARG A 99 8.73 -22.70 -8.06
C ARG A 99 8.32 -23.85 -8.97
N GLY A 100 7.49 -23.56 -9.99
CA GLY A 100 7.08 -24.54 -10.97
C GLY A 100 5.98 -25.51 -10.52
N ILE A 101 5.26 -25.23 -9.42
CA ILE A 101 4.23 -26.13 -8.87
C ILE A 101 3.04 -26.34 -9.81
N ALA A 102 2.73 -25.33 -10.62
CA ALA A 102 1.60 -25.34 -11.58
C ALA A 102 2.03 -24.84 -12.96
N GLY A 103 3.17 -25.33 -13.46
CA GLY A 103 3.85 -24.91 -14.68
C GLY A 103 5.08 -24.07 -14.40
N ASP A 104 6.04 -24.05 -15.33
CA ASP A 104 7.38 -23.44 -15.16
C ASP A 104 7.33 -21.95 -14.82
N ASN A 105 6.26 -21.25 -15.20
CA ASN A 105 6.03 -19.84 -14.92
C ASN A 105 5.24 -19.59 -13.63
N SER A 106 5.10 -20.58 -12.74
CA SER A 106 4.31 -20.50 -11.52
C SER A 106 5.15 -20.55 -10.25
N VAL A 107 4.63 -19.95 -9.18
CA VAL A 107 5.21 -20.01 -7.85
C VAL A 107 4.12 -20.12 -6.78
N LEU A 108 4.29 -21.04 -5.82
CA LEU A 108 3.64 -20.97 -4.53
C LEU A 108 4.51 -20.08 -3.65
N GLY A 109 3.96 -18.96 -3.18
CA GLY A 109 4.67 -17.97 -2.38
C GLY A 109 3.92 -17.59 -1.12
N VAL A 110 4.66 -16.96 -0.22
CA VAL A 110 4.11 -16.27 0.95
C VAL A 110 4.56 -14.82 0.90
N SER A 111 3.74 -13.94 1.42
CA SER A 111 4.12 -12.54 1.65
C SER A 111 3.67 -12.07 3.03
N TYR A 112 4.34 -11.07 3.51
CA TYR A 112 4.01 -10.40 4.75
C TYR A 112 4.11 -8.91 4.54
N THR A 113 3.02 -8.19 4.84
CA THR A 113 2.99 -6.74 4.83
C THR A 113 2.63 -6.24 6.22
N GLN A 114 3.44 -5.33 6.74
CA GLN A 114 3.16 -4.61 7.98
C GLN A 114 3.06 -3.14 7.68
N ARG A 115 2.00 -2.50 8.18
CA ARG A 115 1.82 -1.05 8.12
C ARG A 115 1.59 -0.51 9.51
N SER A 116 2.38 0.49 9.93
CA SER A 116 2.36 1.02 11.29
C SER A 116 2.21 2.54 11.31
N TRP A 117 1.48 3.04 12.30
CA TRP A 117 1.29 4.46 12.62
C TRP A 117 1.84 4.73 14.01
N TRP A 118 2.96 5.42 14.07
CA TRP A 118 3.78 5.61 15.25
C TRP A 118 3.73 7.05 15.73
N GLN A 119 3.28 7.28 16.93
CA GLN A 119 3.21 8.59 17.62
C GLN A 119 4.60 9.06 18.08
N LEU A 120 5.59 9.11 17.17
CA LEU A 120 7.01 9.37 17.49
C LEU A 120 7.21 10.69 18.24
N SER A 121 6.43 11.72 17.94
CA SER A 121 6.49 13.05 18.59
C SER A 121 5.85 13.05 19.99
N ASN A 122 5.08 12.01 20.35
CA ASN A 122 4.36 11.92 21.62
C ASN A 122 5.24 11.37 22.75
N ARG A 123 6.32 12.09 23.06
CA ARG A 123 7.34 11.67 24.03
C ARG A 123 6.81 11.54 25.45
N GLY A 124 5.82 12.35 25.84
CA GLY A 124 5.18 12.29 27.15
C GLY A 124 4.50 10.94 27.42
N GLU A 125 4.09 10.25 26.37
CA GLU A 125 3.43 8.93 26.40
C GLU A 125 4.36 7.81 25.92
N SER A 126 5.67 8.00 25.99
CA SER A 126 6.69 7.02 25.55
C SER A 126 6.59 6.65 24.06
N SER A 127 6.14 7.59 23.22
CA SER A 127 6.04 7.43 21.75
C SER A 127 5.34 6.13 21.32
N PRO A 128 4.05 5.93 21.65
CA PRO A 128 3.36 4.66 21.40
C PRO A 128 3.03 4.45 19.92
N PHE A 129 2.84 3.19 19.51
CA PHE A 129 2.18 2.86 18.26
C PHE A 129 0.66 3.00 18.43
N ARG A 130 0.04 3.86 17.61
CA ARG A 130 -1.42 3.99 17.59
C ARG A 130 -2.05 2.76 16.95
N GLU A 131 -1.48 2.32 15.83
CA GLU A 131 -1.98 1.17 15.09
C GLU A 131 -0.84 0.47 14.37
N THR A 132 -0.96 -0.85 14.26
CA THR A 132 -0.16 -1.67 13.37
C THR A 132 -1.05 -2.71 12.73
N ASN A 133 -1.03 -2.80 11.41
CA ASN A 133 -1.76 -3.81 10.65
C ASN A 133 -0.78 -4.82 10.09
N TYR A 134 -1.03 -6.09 10.37
CA TYR A 134 -0.27 -7.25 9.91
C TYR A 134 -1.06 -7.98 8.84
N GLU A 135 -0.44 -8.25 7.70
CA GLU A 135 -1.11 -8.84 6.53
C GLU A 135 -0.27 -9.99 5.96
N PRO A 136 -0.26 -11.19 6.58
CA PRO A 136 0.28 -12.40 5.98
C PRO A 136 -0.61 -12.90 4.86
N GLN A 137 0.01 -13.44 3.80
CA GLN A 137 -0.66 -14.04 2.66
C GLN A 137 0.05 -15.30 2.21
N ILE A 138 -0.69 -16.24 1.65
CA ILE A 138 -0.18 -17.36 0.88
C ILE A 138 -0.87 -17.32 -0.49
N PHE A 139 -0.10 -17.52 -1.55
CA PHE A 139 -0.62 -17.39 -2.90
C PHE A 139 0.03 -18.34 -3.89
N LEU A 140 -0.73 -18.67 -4.92
CA LEU A 140 -0.26 -19.27 -6.15
C LEU A 140 -0.25 -18.20 -7.23
N GLY A 141 0.90 -17.92 -7.82
CA GLY A 141 1.11 -16.87 -8.81
C GLY A 141 1.68 -17.41 -10.11
N TRP A 142 1.34 -16.75 -11.20
CA TRP A 142 1.87 -17.02 -12.56
C TRP A 142 2.41 -15.73 -13.17
N ALA A 143 3.65 -15.79 -13.68
CA ALA A 143 4.16 -14.77 -14.59
C ALA A 143 3.63 -15.05 -16.00
N THR A 144 3.13 -14.00 -16.66
CA THR A 144 2.54 -14.11 -18.00
C THR A 144 3.07 -13.03 -18.94
N ASP A 145 2.86 -13.22 -20.24
CA ASP A 145 3.12 -12.23 -21.29
C ASP A 145 1.94 -12.09 -22.26
N TYR A 146 0.73 -12.38 -21.77
CA TYR A 146 -0.46 -12.27 -22.59
C TYR A 146 -0.79 -10.81 -22.88
N SER A 147 -0.78 -10.44 -24.17
CA SER A 147 -1.02 -9.08 -24.61
C SER A 147 -2.36 -8.93 -25.31
N PHE A 148 -3.11 -7.89 -24.91
CA PHE A 148 -4.39 -7.52 -25.51
C PHE A 148 -4.60 -5.99 -25.46
N ALA A 149 -5.01 -5.40 -26.56
CA ALA A 149 -5.31 -3.96 -26.68
C ALA A 149 -4.19 -3.04 -26.18
N GLY A 150 -2.92 -3.41 -26.38
CA GLY A 150 -1.75 -2.65 -25.97
C GLY A 150 -1.33 -2.87 -24.50
N TRP A 151 -2.09 -3.61 -23.72
CA TRP A 151 -1.73 -4.02 -22.38
C TRP A 151 -1.15 -5.43 -22.39
N THR A 152 -0.12 -5.64 -21.59
CA THR A 152 0.46 -6.96 -21.34
C THR A 152 0.17 -7.35 -19.89
N LEU A 153 -0.59 -8.43 -19.70
CA LEU A 153 -0.82 -9.06 -18.40
C LEU A 153 0.51 -9.67 -17.94
N ARG A 154 1.02 -9.25 -16.80
CA ARG A 154 2.31 -9.67 -16.24
C ARG A 154 2.16 -10.69 -15.14
N ASP A 155 1.22 -10.47 -14.21
CA ASP A 155 0.99 -11.35 -13.08
C ASP A 155 -0.49 -11.72 -12.96
N VAL A 156 -0.70 -12.99 -12.65
CA VAL A 156 -1.96 -13.52 -12.14
C VAL A 156 -1.66 -14.19 -10.81
N GLU A 157 -2.41 -13.88 -9.77
CA GLU A 157 -2.22 -14.42 -8.42
C GLU A 157 -3.57 -14.78 -7.81
N LEU A 158 -3.63 -15.93 -7.15
CA LEU A 158 -4.77 -16.39 -6.36
C LEU A 158 -4.28 -16.72 -4.95
N GLY A 159 -4.93 -16.20 -3.92
CA GLY A 159 -4.40 -16.38 -2.58
C GLY A 159 -5.42 -16.25 -1.47
N LEU A 160 -4.92 -16.57 -0.28
CA LEU A 160 -5.55 -16.35 1.01
C LEU A 160 -4.81 -15.24 1.73
N ASN A 161 -5.56 -14.36 2.32
CA ASN A 161 -5.06 -13.20 3.03
C ASN A 161 -5.73 -13.12 4.40
N HIS A 162 -4.90 -13.01 5.45
CA HIS A 162 -5.35 -12.60 6.77
C HIS A 162 -4.85 -11.18 7.02
N GLN A 163 -5.67 -10.32 7.59
CA GLN A 163 -5.24 -9.01 8.06
C GLN A 163 -5.79 -8.75 9.45
N SER A 164 -4.93 -8.37 10.38
CA SER A 164 -5.30 -8.08 11.77
C SER A 164 -4.41 -6.97 12.34
N ASN A 165 -4.88 -6.35 13.42
CA ASN A 165 -4.07 -5.40 14.16
C ASN A 165 -3.43 -5.99 15.43
N GLY A 166 -3.65 -7.27 15.73
CA GLY A 166 -3.03 -7.97 16.87
C GLY A 166 -3.43 -7.42 18.24
N ARG A 167 -4.56 -6.76 18.34
CA ARG A 167 -5.05 -6.17 19.59
C ARG A 167 -6.18 -7.00 20.18
N SER A 168 -6.46 -6.76 21.46
CA SER A 168 -7.62 -7.31 22.16
C SER A 168 -8.80 -6.34 22.08
N ASP A 169 -9.99 -6.83 22.40
CA ASP A 169 -11.21 -6.01 22.53
C ASP A 169 -11.01 -4.85 23.50
N PRO A 170 -11.60 -3.71 23.23
CA PRO A 170 -12.54 -3.38 22.12
C PRO A 170 -11.84 -2.87 20.86
N THR A 171 -10.51 -2.91 20.79
CA THR A 171 -9.72 -2.37 19.68
C THR A 171 -9.25 -3.42 18.67
N SER A 172 -9.61 -4.69 18.89
CA SER A 172 -9.36 -5.78 17.97
C SER A 172 -10.02 -5.53 16.61
N ARG A 173 -9.28 -5.75 15.52
CA ARG A 173 -9.80 -5.74 14.14
C ARG A 173 -9.08 -6.79 13.35
N SER A 174 -9.86 -7.64 12.67
CA SER A 174 -9.32 -8.67 11.79
C SER A 174 -10.29 -9.04 10.68
N TRP A 175 -9.80 -9.59 9.60
CA TRP A 175 -10.60 -10.21 8.55
C TRP A 175 -9.78 -11.13 7.68
N ASN A 176 -10.47 -12.12 7.11
CA ASN A 176 -9.90 -13.12 6.21
C ASN A 176 -10.51 -13.00 4.81
N ARG A 177 -9.69 -13.15 3.77
CA ARG A 177 -10.11 -12.99 2.37
C ARG A 177 -9.50 -14.06 1.49
N VAL A 178 -10.31 -14.53 0.53
CA VAL A 178 -9.80 -15.13 -0.71
C VAL A 178 -9.69 -14.01 -1.73
N TYR A 179 -8.60 -13.94 -2.47
CA TYR A 179 -8.42 -12.88 -3.46
C TYR A 179 -7.83 -13.40 -4.76
N ALA A 180 -8.08 -12.67 -5.84
CA ALA A 180 -7.29 -12.70 -7.05
C ALA A 180 -6.53 -11.37 -7.20
N ARG A 181 -5.38 -11.37 -7.87
CA ARG A 181 -4.63 -10.18 -8.23
C ARG A 181 -4.18 -10.29 -9.66
N LEU A 182 -4.45 -9.26 -10.44
CA LEU A 182 -4.04 -9.14 -11.83
C LEU A 182 -3.21 -7.88 -11.96
N MET A 183 -2.05 -7.98 -12.59
CA MET A 183 -1.18 -6.85 -12.89
C MET A 183 -0.88 -6.80 -14.37
N ALA A 184 -1.06 -5.64 -14.99
CA ALA A 184 -0.83 -5.42 -16.41
C ALA A 184 -0.03 -4.14 -16.65
N GLN A 185 0.71 -4.10 -17.76
CA GLN A 185 1.57 -2.98 -18.17
C GLN A 185 1.23 -2.53 -19.60
N ASN A 186 1.29 -1.21 -19.82
CA ASN A 186 1.24 -0.61 -21.16
C ASN A 186 2.21 0.58 -21.21
N GLY A 187 3.36 0.40 -21.85
CA GLY A 187 4.43 1.40 -21.86
C GLY A 187 4.83 1.82 -20.45
N ASN A 188 4.62 3.11 -20.14
CA ASN A 188 4.92 3.68 -18.83
C ASN A 188 3.77 3.54 -17.81
N PHE A 189 2.67 2.89 -18.18
CA PHE A 189 1.55 2.64 -17.28
C PHE A 189 1.63 1.23 -16.70
N MET A 190 1.28 1.10 -15.44
CA MET A 190 1.02 -0.16 -14.78
C MET A 190 -0.33 -0.09 -14.07
N ALA A 191 -1.12 -1.15 -14.19
CA ALA A 191 -2.42 -1.27 -13.55
C ALA A 191 -2.51 -2.57 -12.76
N GLU A 192 -3.10 -2.51 -11.58
CA GLU A 192 -3.40 -3.66 -10.75
C GLU A 192 -4.86 -3.63 -10.33
N ILE A 193 -5.48 -4.78 -10.33
CA ILE A 193 -6.77 -5.00 -9.69
C ILE A 193 -6.68 -6.23 -8.78
N LYS A 194 -7.09 -6.06 -7.52
CA LYS A 194 -7.11 -7.11 -6.50
C LYS A 194 -8.53 -7.23 -5.93
N PRO A 195 -9.45 -7.95 -6.61
CA PRO A 195 -10.75 -8.31 -6.05
C PRO A 195 -10.60 -9.34 -4.95
N TRP A 196 -11.53 -9.32 -3.99
CA TRP A 196 -11.58 -10.28 -2.90
C TRP A 196 -13.00 -10.66 -2.49
N PHE A 197 -13.08 -11.80 -1.85
CA PHE A 197 -14.23 -12.27 -1.12
C PHE A 197 -13.84 -12.42 0.36
N ARG A 198 -14.59 -11.76 1.25
CA ARG A 198 -14.41 -11.89 2.69
C ARG A 198 -14.91 -13.26 3.15
N LEU A 199 -14.11 -14.00 3.89
CA LEU A 199 -14.56 -15.20 4.58
C LEU A 199 -15.34 -14.79 5.82
N SER A 200 -16.53 -15.36 5.99
CA SER A 200 -17.41 -15.06 7.12
C SER A 200 -16.83 -15.62 8.41
N GLU A 201 -16.94 -14.87 9.46
CA GLU A 201 -16.62 -15.26 10.83
C GLU A 201 -17.91 -15.42 11.63
N SER A 202 -17.85 -16.05 12.81
CA SER A 202 -19.02 -16.15 13.67
C SER A 202 -19.34 -14.78 14.28
N GLU A 203 -20.62 -14.49 14.55
CA GLU A 203 -21.03 -13.22 15.16
C GLU A 203 -20.30 -12.92 16.48
N SER A 204 -19.89 -13.95 17.20
CA SER A 204 -19.16 -13.81 18.48
C SER A 204 -17.66 -13.53 18.33
N SER A 205 -17.09 -13.67 17.13
CA SER A 205 -15.67 -13.50 16.84
C SER A 205 -15.37 -12.45 15.76
N ASP A 206 -16.41 -11.86 15.17
CA ASP A 206 -16.27 -10.85 14.12
C ASP A 206 -16.12 -9.45 14.71
N ASP A 207 -14.89 -8.97 14.80
CA ASP A 207 -14.54 -7.66 15.37
C ASP A 207 -14.97 -6.47 14.51
N ASN A 208 -15.30 -6.70 13.24
CA ASN A 208 -15.63 -5.64 12.27
C ASN A 208 -16.62 -6.13 11.19
N PRO A 209 -17.86 -6.51 11.58
CA PRO A 209 -18.82 -7.16 10.68
C PRO A 209 -19.22 -6.32 9.46
N ASP A 210 -19.06 -5.01 9.55
CA ASP A 210 -19.42 -4.08 8.49
C ASP A 210 -18.24 -3.52 7.69
N ILE A 211 -17.02 -4.06 7.85
CA ILE A 211 -15.80 -3.57 7.17
C ILE A 211 -15.97 -3.47 5.65
N THR A 212 -16.71 -4.40 5.03
CA THR A 212 -16.97 -4.39 3.59
C THR A 212 -17.84 -3.23 3.12
N LYS A 213 -18.60 -2.58 4.01
CA LYS A 213 -19.32 -1.34 3.66
C LYS A 213 -18.34 -0.24 3.25
N TYR A 214 -17.18 -0.16 3.91
CA TYR A 214 -16.18 0.88 3.74
C TYR A 214 -15.06 0.45 2.79
N MET A 215 -14.58 -0.80 2.93
CA MET A 215 -13.47 -1.32 2.13
C MET A 215 -13.89 -1.88 0.78
N GLY A 216 -15.20 -2.14 0.58
CA GLY A 216 -15.69 -2.77 -0.64
C GLY A 216 -15.13 -4.18 -0.85
N TYR A 217 -14.98 -4.54 -2.14
CA TYR A 217 -14.64 -5.90 -2.57
C TYR A 217 -13.45 -5.96 -3.52
N TYR A 218 -12.71 -4.86 -3.66
CA TYR A 218 -11.50 -4.80 -4.48
C TYR A 218 -10.61 -3.61 -4.08
N ARG A 219 -9.33 -3.70 -4.45
CA ARG A 219 -8.40 -2.57 -4.55
C ARG A 219 -7.96 -2.45 -6.00
N ALA A 220 -7.91 -1.23 -6.51
CA ALA A 220 -7.31 -0.93 -7.79
C ALA A 220 -6.11 0.00 -7.61
N LYS A 221 -5.07 -0.20 -8.41
CA LYS A 221 -3.90 0.69 -8.50
C LYS A 221 -3.65 1.06 -9.95
N LEU A 222 -3.20 2.28 -10.18
CA LEU A 222 -2.66 2.73 -11.45
C LEU A 222 -1.38 3.52 -11.16
N GLY A 223 -0.31 3.21 -11.87
CA GLY A 223 0.95 3.91 -11.86
C GLY A 223 1.30 4.46 -13.22
N TYR A 224 2.02 5.58 -13.23
CA TYR A 224 2.55 6.20 -14.44
C TYR A 224 3.96 6.73 -14.20
N GLN A 225 4.88 6.30 -15.04
CA GLN A 225 6.26 6.78 -15.04
C GLN A 225 6.42 7.93 -16.04
N ALA A 226 6.84 9.10 -15.56
CA ALA A 226 7.19 10.27 -16.36
C ALA A 226 8.67 10.64 -16.12
N GLY A 227 9.55 10.15 -16.98
CA GLY A 227 10.99 10.26 -16.75
C GLY A 227 11.37 9.57 -15.43
N ASN A 228 11.96 10.32 -14.51
CA ASN A 228 12.36 9.80 -13.19
C ASN A 228 11.25 9.83 -12.13
N SER A 229 10.16 10.54 -12.41
CA SER A 229 9.01 10.62 -11.51
C SER A 229 8.08 9.43 -11.71
N ILE A 230 7.57 8.88 -10.60
CA ILE A 230 6.48 7.90 -10.63
C ILE A 230 5.30 8.50 -9.88
N PHE A 231 4.16 8.49 -10.52
CA PHE A 231 2.88 8.87 -9.98
C PHE A 231 2.03 7.62 -9.78
N SER A 232 1.33 7.53 -8.68
CA SER A 232 0.43 6.41 -8.40
C SER A 232 -0.89 6.87 -7.81
N ILE A 233 -1.92 6.13 -8.10
CA ILE A 233 -3.20 6.21 -7.42
C ILE A 233 -3.61 4.79 -7.05
N GLN A 234 -4.06 4.57 -5.82
CA GLN A 234 -4.69 3.34 -5.42
C GLN A 234 -5.93 3.63 -4.57
N GLY A 235 -6.86 2.70 -4.57
CA GLY A 235 -8.05 2.87 -3.75
C GLY A 235 -9.03 1.73 -3.90
N ASN A 236 -10.07 1.84 -3.10
CA ASN A 236 -11.22 0.94 -3.08
C ASN A 236 -12.50 1.77 -3.02
N TYR A 237 -13.58 1.23 -3.54
CA TYR A 237 -14.88 1.89 -3.51
C TYR A 237 -16.01 0.87 -3.47
N ASN A 238 -16.96 1.06 -2.57
CA ASN A 238 -18.17 0.25 -2.51
C ASN A 238 -19.32 1.02 -3.18
N TRP A 239 -19.71 0.59 -4.37
CA TRP A 239 -20.75 1.21 -5.19
C TRP A 239 -22.14 1.19 -4.53
N ASN A 240 -22.38 0.26 -3.61
CA ASN A 240 -23.67 0.14 -2.93
C ASN A 240 -23.81 1.12 -1.77
N THR A 241 -22.71 1.43 -1.08
CA THR A 241 -22.70 2.29 0.11
C THR A 241 -22.19 3.69 -0.17
N GLY A 242 -21.45 3.89 -1.26
CA GLY A 242 -20.78 5.15 -1.58
C GLY A 242 -19.55 5.43 -0.75
N TYR A 243 -19.04 4.45 0.03
CA TYR A 243 -17.83 4.58 0.84
C TYR A 243 -16.61 4.03 0.11
N GLY A 244 -15.46 4.48 0.53
CA GLY A 244 -14.17 4.05 0.02
C GLY A 244 -13.07 5.03 0.40
N GLY A 245 -11.86 4.74 -0.04
CA GLY A 245 -10.70 5.59 0.16
C GLY A 245 -9.77 5.55 -1.04
N ALA A 246 -9.02 6.62 -1.22
CA ALA A 246 -8.02 6.72 -2.27
C ALA A 246 -6.72 7.31 -1.73
N GLU A 247 -5.62 6.83 -2.28
CA GLU A 247 -4.27 7.25 -1.97
C GLU A 247 -3.57 7.67 -3.26
N LEU A 248 -3.01 8.86 -3.26
CA LEU A 248 -2.14 9.37 -4.31
C LEU A 248 -0.69 9.30 -3.83
N GLY A 249 0.20 8.85 -4.68
CA GLY A 249 1.63 8.77 -4.45
C GLY A 249 2.42 9.52 -5.53
N TRP A 250 3.55 10.10 -5.13
CA TRP A 250 4.57 10.58 -6.05
C TRP A 250 5.94 10.27 -5.49
N SER A 251 6.81 9.72 -6.31
CA SER A 251 8.19 9.46 -5.94
C SER A 251 9.17 10.01 -6.96
N TYR A 252 10.40 10.34 -6.48
CA TYR A 252 11.51 10.83 -7.28
C TYR A 252 12.82 10.26 -6.73
N PRO A 253 13.77 9.72 -7.55
CA PRO A 253 14.98 9.10 -7.06
C PRO A 253 15.89 10.13 -6.37
N ILE A 254 16.43 9.76 -5.20
CA ILE A 254 17.48 10.48 -4.47
C ILE A 254 18.80 9.76 -4.69
N THR A 255 18.78 8.43 -4.61
CA THR A 255 19.90 7.53 -4.89
C THR A 255 19.44 6.37 -5.75
N GLU A 256 20.31 5.42 -6.07
CA GLU A 256 19.94 4.19 -6.78
C GLU A 256 18.96 3.28 -6.02
N HIS A 257 18.90 3.41 -4.67
CA HIS A 257 18.05 2.56 -3.82
C HIS A 257 16.99 3.31 -3.04
N VAL A 258 17.06 4.64 -3.00
CA VAL A 258 16.17 5.48 -2.19
C VAL A 258 15.51 6.53 -3.06
N ARG A 259 14.20 6.64 -2.94
CA ARG A 259 13.40 7.66 -3.61
C ARG A 259 12.74 8.56 -2.58
N PHE A 260 12.67 9.85 -2.85
CA PHE A 260 11.76 10.77 -2.16
C PHE A 260 10.33 10.31 -2.42
N TYR A 261 9.48 10.34 -1.41
CA TYR A 261 8.10 9.88 -1.54
C TYR A 261 7.14 10.80 -0.81
N THR A 262 6.05 11.14 -1.48
CA THR A 262 4.91 11.83 -0.89
C THR A 262 3.65 11.02 -1.09
N GLN A 263 2.75 11.09 -0.11
CA GLN A 263 1.50 10.36 -0.12
C GLN A 263 0.36 11.24 0.38
N VAL A 264 -0.77 11.17 -0.28
CA VAL A 264 -2.01 11.80 0.18
C VAL A 264 -3.10 10.74 0.17
N PHE A 265 -3.63 10.43 1.33
CA PHE A 265 -4.80 9.56 1.50
C PHE A 265 -6.03 10.40 1.80
N SER A 266 -7.20 10.02 1.28
CA SER A 266 -8.48 10.60 1.67
C SER A 266 -9.60 9.57 1.55
N GLY A 267 -10.40 9.45 2.61
CA GLY A 267 -11.53 8.50 2.65
C GLY A 267 -11.53 7.62 3.90
N TYR A 268 -12.06 6.42 3.73
CA TYR A 268 -12.18 5.38 4.75
C TYR A 268 -11.15 4.27 4.54
N GLY A 269 -10.80 3.55 5.60
CA GLY A 269 -9.98 2.34 5.50
C GLY A 269 -8.48 2.60 5.35
N GLU A 270 -7.94 3.70 5.87
CA GLU A 270 -6.49 3.91 5.88
C GLU A 270 -5.79 2.86 6.75
N SER A 271 -6.40 2.52 7.89
CA SER A 271 -5.95 1.45 8.79
C SER A 271 -7.14 0.61 9.25
N LEU A 272 -6.87 -0.54 9.88
CA LEU A 272 -7.95 -1.39 10.38
C LEU A 272 -8.75 -0.73 11.50
N ILE A 273 -8.10 -0.04 12.43
CA ILE A 273 -8.83 0.66 13.51
C ILE A 273 -9.64 1.85 13.00
N ASP A 274 -9.26 2.39 11.82
CA ASP A 274 -9.90 3.52 11.16
C ASP A 274 -10.77 3.08 9.96
N TYR A 275 -11.13 1.79 9.84
CA TYR A 275 -11.80 1.30 8.63
C TYR A 275 -13.12 2.05 8.33
N ASN A 276 -13.82 2.49 9.37
CA ASN A 276 -15.09 3.21 9.32
C ASN A 276 -14.95 4.71 9.62
N HIS A 277 -13.74 5.22 9.76
CA HIS A 277 -13.46 6.64 10.01
C HIS A 277 -12.94 7.34 8.76
N ARG A 278 -13.55 8.48 8.42
CA ARG A 278 -13.15 9.27 7.26
C ARG A 278 -12.11 10.30 7.65
N GLN A 279 -10.95 10.24 7.01
CA GLN A 279 -9.87 11.19 7.23
C GLN A 279 -9.15 11.56 5.93
N THR A 280 -8.37 12.62 5.98
CA THR A 280 -7.36 12.95 4.98
C THR A 280 -6.01 13.02 5.66
N ARG A 281 -5.04 12.27 5.14
CA ARG A 281 -3.68 12.23 5.64
C ARG A 281 -2.72 12.61 4.53
N VAL A 282 -1.77 13.47 4.84
CA VAL A 282 -0.65 13.82 3.98
C VAL A 282 0.64 13.29 4.59
N GLY A 283 1.57 12.84 3.77
CA GLY A 283 2.85 12.29 4.21
C GLY A 283 3.99 12.66 3.29
N VAL A 284 5.18 12.78 3.85
CA VAL A 284 6.42 13.03 3.15
C VAL A 284 7.54 12.21 3.77
N GLY A 285 8.40 11.66 2.94
CA GLY A 285 9.53 10.84 3.39
C GLY A 285 10.24 10.13 2.25
N VAL A 286 10.49 8.85 2.44
CA VAL A 286 11.24 8.03 1.47
C VAL A 286 10.57 6.69 1.22
N THR A 287 10.82 6.13 0.02
CA THR A 287 10.53 4.74 -0.32
C THR A 287 11.80 4.05 -0.82
N LEU A 288 11.95 2.77 -0.49
CA LEU A 288 13.08 1.95 -0.92
C LEU A 288 12.84 1.28 -2.26
N ASN A 289 11.59 1.10 -2.63
CA ASN A 289 11.17 0.50 -3.88
C ASN A 289 9.85 1.11 -4.33
N ASP A 290 9.73 1.33 -5.59
CA ASP A 290 8.48 1.58 -6.27
C ASP A 290 8.10 0.31 -7.02
N LEU A 291 7.09 -0.37 -6.53
CA LEU A 291 6.52 -1.55 -7.17
C LEU A 291 5.42 -1.18 -8.17
N PHE A 292 5.64 -0.04 -8.76
CA PHE A 292 4.84 0.41 -9.89
C PHE A 292 5.75 0.80 -11.02
#